data_00f39546ea5758eaf358606f4be905e0
#
_entry.id   00f39546ea5758eaf358606f4be905e0
#
_cell.length_a   1.000
_cell.length_b   1.000
_cell.length_c   1.000
_cell.angle_alpha   90.00
_cell.angle_beta   90.00
_cell.angle_gamma   90.00
#
_symmetry.space_group_name_H-M   'P 1'
#
loop_
_entity.id
_entity.type
_entity.pdbx_description
1 polymer ?
#
loop_
_entity_poly.entity_id
_entity_poly.type
_entity_poly.pdbx_seq_one_letter_code
_entity_poly.pdbx_strand_id
1 'polypeptide(L)'
;MGLWFLACTSARGLQGTNLKKLLRTVEALADLGPELTADRDFRQTARTMLTAVMEAAGAREAVLFSFGERPALLTSVDAQGFALLPEPSLVPLLPRHVHTLTAAVGPVLLTSSTYDGFLSSNGNVAPELFKCICPLKVRGKLAGVIALGRRPGEAAYEEDALDAFEMLSHYVALAIQNHTLGQTLAQRVSENLRLLASLHGFYDNALEAFATAIDVKHVNIHGHSLRVGRYSQAIGEALGMDPGDVASLRSAGYLHDIGKVAVDKRLFGKASKLDAEEYREMRDHTIVGHQIVSHVQFPWPQIPEIVRWHHERGDGSGYPDGLHGDEMPQAVRIVALADTFDAMTSERPYREGLSVGAALQELIRMTPQKYDSQALQALLIQVRRDAVGTNRIPMLEPDVLNLSATDVDELASTLQHRVSQDKIFLT
;
A
#
# COMPACT_ATOMS: atom_id res chain seq x y z
N MET A 1 36.13 10.08 -1.81
CA MET A 1 37.55 9.91 -1.40
C MET A 1 38.04 8.46 -1.47
N GLY A 2 37.25 7.45 -1.19
CA GLY A 2 37.69 6.03 -1.25
C GLY A 2 38.05 5.50 -2.64
N LEU A 3 37.39 5.96 -3.68
CA LEU A 3 37.61 5.55 -5.07
C LEU A 3 38.96 6.02 -5.65
N TRP A 4 39.44 7.17 -5.20
CA TRP A 4 40.71 7.76 -5.64
C TRP A 4 41.92 6.98 -5.11
N PHE A 5 41.83 6.40 -3.91
CA PHE A 5 42.88 5.65 -3.25
C PHE A 5 43.09 4.25 -3.86
N LEU A 6 42.01 3.60 -4.31
CA LEU A 6 42.09 2.27 -4.99
C LEU A 6 42.67 2.40 -6.42
N ALA A 7 42.31 3.48 -7.13
CA ALA A 7 42.87 3.76 -8.46
C ALA A 7 44.40 4.05 -8.41
N CYS A 8 44.90 4.70 -7.35
CA CYS A 8 46.32 5.03 -7.20
C CYS A 8 47.20 3.84 -6.77
N THR A 9 46.66 2.83 -6.10
CA THR A 9 47.45 1.67 -5.65
C THR A 9 47.66 0.62 -6.73
N SER A 10 46.74 0.45 -7.68
CA SER A 10 46.84 -0.47 -8.83
C SER A 10 47.65 0.12 -10.01
N ALA A 11 47.80 1.46 -10.03
CA ALA A 11 48.36 2.18 -11.18
C ALA A 11 49.90 2.21 -11.26
N ARG A 12 50.64 1.50 -10.40
CA ARG A 12 52.13 1.54 -10.39
C ARG A 12 52.81 0.86 -11.58
N GLY A 13 52.08 0.19 -12.47
CA GLY A 13 52.59 -0.50 -13.64
C GLY A 13 52.13 0.03 -15.01
N LEU A 14 51.10 0.92 -15.06
CA LEU A 14 50.51 1.35 -16.32
C LEU A 14 51.25 2.54 -16.95
N GLN A 15 51.67 2.43 -18.24
CA GLN A 15 52.21 3.56 -18.98
C GLN A 15 51.16 4.70 -19.10
N GLY A 16 51.57 5.96 -18.99
CA GLY A 16 50.74 7.13 -18.77
C GLY A 16 49.58 7.39 -19.76
N THR A 17 49.64 6.80 -20.97
CA THR A 17 48.55 6.83 -21.97
C THR A 17 47.39 5.90 -21.63
N ASN A 18 47.66 4.73 -21.09
CA ASN A 18 46.64 3.75 -20.68
C ASN A 18 45.93 4.19 -19.41
N LEU A 19 46.64 4.79 -18.47
CA LEU A 19 46.07 5.33 -17.23
C LEU A 19 45.06 6.46 -17.50
N LYS A 20 45.36 7.38 -18.43
CA LYS A 20 44.40 8.45 -18.82
C LYS A 20 43.13 7.90 -19.47
N LYS A 21 43.29 6.86 -20.29
CA LYS A 21 42.17 6.19 -20.95
C LYS A 21 41.28 5.46 -19.91
N LEU A 22 41.93 4.76 -18.97
CA LEU A 22 41.23 4.07 -17.89
C LEU A 22 40.50 5.03 -16.94
N LEU A 23 41.12 6.16 -16.55
CA LEU A 23 40.49 7.17 -15.72
C LEU A 23 39.25 7.78 -16.38
N ARG A 24 39.31 8.11 -17.67
CA ARG A 24 38.13 8.58 -18.43
C ARG A 24 37.00 7.56 -18.48
N THR A 25 37.37 6.26 -18.61
CA THR A 25 36.36 5.20 -18.64
C THR A 25 35.73 4.99 -17.25
N VAL A 26 36.51 5.08 -16.18
CA VAL A 26 36.02 5.02 -14.79
C VAL A 26 35.16 6.24 -14.45
N GLU A 27 35.56 7.43 -14.90
CA GLU A 27 34.74 8.65 -14.76
C GLU A 27 33.40 8.50 -15.50
N ALA A 28 33.42 8.03 -16.75
CA ALA A 28 32.19 7.77 -17.52
C ALA A 28 31.29 6.72 -16.87
N LEU A 29 31.84 5.71 -16.20
CA LEU A 29 31.07 4.71 -15.45
C LEU A 29 30.60 5.25 -14.08
N ALA A 30 31.33 6.12 -13.43
CA ALA A 30 30.92 6.75 -12.19
C ALA A 30 29.76 7.76 -12.40
N ASP A 31 29.74 8.44 -13.53
CA ASP A 31 28.66 9.32 -13.95
C ASP A 31 27.36 8.56 -14.27
N LEU A 32 27.45 7.27 -14.58
CA LEU A 32 26.29 6.37 -14.72
C LEU A 32 25.68 5.93 -13.37
N GLY A 33 26.39 6.14 -12.25
CA GLY A 33 25.95 5.72 -10.92
C GLY A 33 24.60 6.34 -10.47
N PRO A 34 24.36 7.65 -10.65
CA PRO A 34 23.05 8.29 -10.34
C PRO A 34 21.93 7.92 -11.32
N GLU A 35 22.29 7.52 -12.55
CA GLU A 35 21.32 7.16 -13.61
C GLU A 35 20.83 5.71 -13.54
N LEU A 36 21.39 4.90 -12.62
CA LEU A 36 20.94 3.54 -12.31
C LEU A 36 19.62 3.51 -11.50
N THR A 37 18.93 4.63 -11.37
CA THR A 37 17.60 4.67 -10.80
C THR A 37 16.59 3.98 -11.72
N ALA A 38 15.66 3.27 -11.14
CA ALA A 38 14.77 2.21 -11.61
C ALA A 38 14.00 2.38 -12.94
N ASP A 39 14.21 3.44 -13.71
CA ASP A 39 13.35 3.79 -14.86
C ASP A 39 14.06 3.75 -16.23
N ARG A 40 15.34 3.45 -16.29
CA ARG A 40 16.05 3.24 -17.56
C ARG A 40 16.23 1.76 -17.84
N ASP A 41 16.04 1.40 -19.12
CA ASP A 41 16.32 0.06 -19.63
C ASP A 41 17.75 -0.37 -19.25
N PHE A 42 17.86 -1.31 -18.31
CA PHE A 42 19.14 -1.86 -17.84
C PHE A 42 20.00 -2.35 -19.01
N ARG A 43 19.39 -2.78 -20.13
CA ARG A 43 20.08 -3.19 -21.34
C ARG A 43 20.91 -2.04 -21.93
N GLN A 44 20.40 -0.82 -21.91
CA GLN A 44 21.14 0.36 -22.39
C GLN A 44 22.36 0.66 -21.51
N THR A 45 22.21 0.56 -20.19
CA THR A 45 23.31 0.69 -19.23
C THR A 45 24.34 -0.42 -19.43
N ALA A 46 23.90 -1.67 -19.58
CA ALA A 46 24.76 -2.82 -19.88
C ALA A 46 25.53 -2.62 -21.17
N ARG A 47 24.92 -2.09 -22.21
CA ARG A 47 25.55 -1.77 -23.50
C ARG A 47 26.70 -0.77 -23.34
N THR A 48 26.48 0.32 -22.59
CA THR A 48 27.51 1.32 -22.31
C THR A 48 28.68 0.71 -21.54
N MET A 49 28.37 -0.12 -20.54
CA MET A 49 29.40 -0.83 -19.75
C MET A 49 30.21 -1.81 -20.60
N LEU A 50 29.55 -2.57 -21.47
CA LEU A 50 30.25 -3.48 -22.38
C LEU A 50 31.15 -2.73 -23.36
N THR A 51 30.69 -1.60 -23.92
CA THR A 51 31.52 -0.75 -24.77
C THR A 51 32.80 -0.32 -24.04
N ALA A 52 32.67 0.17 -22.79
CA ALA A 52 33.82 0.57 -21.98
C ALA A 52 34.79 -0.59 -21.70
N VAL A 53 34.24 -1.77 -21.39
CA VAL A 53 35.06 -3.00 -21.19
C VAL A 53 35.79 -3.40 -22.49
N MET A 54 35.09 -3.37 -23.63
CA MET A 54 35.69 -3.68 -24.94
C MET A 54 36.85 -2.75 -25.29
N GLU A 55 36.63 -1.43 -25.09
CA GLU A 55 37.67 -0.43 -25.36
C GLU A 55 38.89 -0.60 -24.45
N ALA A 56 38.68 -0.87 -23.16
CA ALA A 56 39.78 -1.06 -22.20
C ALA A 56 40.56 -2.34 -22.47
N ALA A 57 39.89 -3.47 -22.73
CA ALA A 57 40.49 -4.73 -23.01
C ALA A 57 41.01 -4.86 -24.47
N GLY A 58 40.66 -3.93 -25.35
CA GLY A 58 40.95 -4.00 -26.78
C GLY A 58 40.24 -5.14 -27.49
N ALA A 59 39.08 -5.56 -27.00
CA ALA A 59 38.25 -6.62 -27.56
C ALA A 59 37.37 -6.11 -28.71
N ARG A 60 37.09 -6.97 -29.71
CA ARG A 60 36.11 -6.68 -30.76
C ARG A 60 34.71 -7.16 -30.43
N GLU A 61 34.63 -8.11 -29.54
CA GLU A 61 33.40 -8.82 -29.20
C GLU A 61 33.30 -8.96 -27.68
N ALA A 62 32.13 -8.67 -27.12
CA ALA A 62 31.85 -8.87 -25.70
C ALA A 62 30.39 -9.22 -25.48
N VAL A 63 30.12 -10.02 -24.45
CA VAL A 63 28.76 -10.32 -23.98
C VAL A 63 28.74 -10.30 -22.47
N LEU A 64 27.67 -9.68 -21.94
CA LEU A 64 27.32 -9.67 -20.53
C LEU A 64 26.24 -10.70 -20.27
N PHE A 65 26.54 -11.63 -19.39
CA PHE A 65 25.59 -12.60 -18.87
C PHE A 65 25.25 -12.30 -17.43
N SER A 66 23.98 -12.40 -17.07
CA SER A 66 23.52 -12.40 -15.68
C SER A 66 22.78 -13.69 -15.35
N PHE A 67 22.66 -13.97 -14.04
CA PHE A 67 21.75 -15.01 -13.59
C PHE A 67 20.32 -14.47 -13.63
N GLY A 68 19.42 -15.24 -14.29
CA GLY A 68 17.98 -15.01 -14.19
C GLY A 68 17.40 -15.71 -12.96
N GLU A 69 16.10 -16.00 -13.00
CA GLU A 69 15.39 -16.72 -11.94
C GLU A 69 15.95 -18.15 -11.70
N ARG A 70 16.67 -18.70 -12.65
CA ARG A 70 17.26 -20.04 -12.58
C ARG A 70 18.74 -19.95 -12.17
N PRO A 71 19.14 -20.44 -10.99
CA PRO A 71 20.49 -20.24 -10.44
C PRO A 71 21.62 -20.93 -11.22
N ALA A 72 21.31 -21.80 -12.17
CA ALA A 72 22.29 -22.52 -12.99
C ALA A 72 22.25 -22.11 -14.48
N LEU A 73 21.52 -21.03 -14.82
CA LEU A 73 21.39 -20.57 -16.19
C LEU A 73 21.80 -19.11 -16.30
N LEU A 74 22.86 -18.86 -17.09
CA LEU A 74 23.23 -17.51 -17.50
C LEU A 74 22.43 -17.12 -18.74
N THR A 75 21.88 -15.92 -18.70
CA THR A 75 21.16 -15.32 -19.83
C THR A 75 21.88 -14.05 -20.27
N SER A 76 22.06 -13.86 -21.58
CA SER A 76 22.68 -12.64 -22.09
C SER A 76 21.81 -11.43 -21.78
N VAL A 77 22.43 -10.38 -21.23
CA VAL A 77 21.82 -9.08 -21.01
C VAL A 77 22.00 -8.20 -22.24
N ASP A 78 23.24 -8.11 -22.73
CA ASP A 78 23.60 -7.42 -23.98
C ASP A 78 24.84 -8.09 -24.60
N ALA A 79 24.96 -8.00 -25.91
CA ALA A 79 26.09 -8.55 -26.67
C ALA A 79 26.50 -7.58 -27.77
N GLN A 80 27.79 -7.42 -27.98
CA GLN A 80 28.35 -6.52 -28.97
C GLN A 80 29.45 -7.21 -29.82
N GLY A 81 29.47 -6.90 -31.10
CA GLY A 81 30.49 -7.35 -32.03
C GLY A 81 30.31 -8.77 -32.57
N PHE A 82 29.51 -9.62 -31.99
CA PHE A 82 29.23 -10.96 -32.46
C PHE A 82 28.27 -10.98 -33.63
N ALA A 83 28.70 -11.54 -34.78
CA ALA A 83 27.84 -11.61 -35.97
C ALA A 83 26.72 -12.66 -35.88
N LEU A 84 26.87 -13.69 -35.04
CA LEU A 84 26.03 -14.88 -34.98
C LEU A 84 25.74 -15.31 -33.52
N LEU A 85 25.55 -14.38 -32.60
CA LEU A 85 25.14 -14.72 -31.25
C LEU A 85 23.62 -14.67 -31.15
N PRO A 86 22.95 -15.79 -30.79
CA PRO A 86 21.48 -15.79 -30.62
C PRO A 86 21.03 -14.84 -29.50
N GLU A 87 19.89 -14.15 -29.64
CA GLU A 87 19.30 -13.36 -28.59
C GLU A 87 17.93 -13.92 -28.15
N PRO A 88 17.73 -14.24 -26.87
CA PRO A 88 18.78 -14.29 -25.81
C PRO A 88 19.69 -15.49 -25.94
N SER A 89 20.98 -15.27 -25.62
CA SER A 89 21.94 -16.35 -25.48
C SER A 89 21.81 -16.99 -24.11
N LEU A 90 21.71 -18.31 -24.07
CA LEU A 90 21.55 -19.09 -22.86
C LEU A 90 22.75 -20.01 -22.64
N VAL A 91 23.33 -19.94 -21.45
CA VAL A 91 24.49 -20.76 -21.06
C VAL A 91 24.15 -21.51 -19.77
N PRO A 92 23.80 -22.80 -19.85
CA PRO A 92 23.62 -23.62 -18.67
C PRO A 92 24.95 -23.90 -17.99
N LEU A 93 24.97 -23.71 -16.67
CA LEU A 93 26.16 -23.97 -15.85
C LEU A 93 25.99 -25.28 -15.07
N LEU A 94 26.98 -26.13 -15.12
CA LEU A 94 27.10 -27.26 -14.20
C LEU A 94 27.62 -26.78 -12.84
N PRO A 95 27.37 -27.49 -11.72
CA PRO A 95 27.88 -27.11 -10.40
C PRO A 95 29.40 -26.89 -10.36
N ARG A 96 30.18 -27.67 -11.09
CA ARG A 96 31.61 -27.49 -11.24
C ARG A 96 32.00 -26.16 -11.88
N HIS A 97 31.21 -25.67 -12.85
CA HIS A 97 31.46 -24.38 -13.51
C HIS A 97 31.18 -23.21 -12.55
N VAL A 98 30.09 -23.29 -11.80
CA VAL A 98 29.80 -22.31 -10.76
C VAL A 98 30.91 -22.25 -9.72
N HIS A 99 31.41 -23.41 -9.30
CA HIS A 99 32.53 -23.50 -8.36
C HIS A 99 33.82 -22.85 -8.94
N THR A 100 34.18 -23.16 -10.19
CA THR A 100 35.35 -22.59 -10.85
C THR A 100 35.24 -21.08 -11.01
N LEU A 101 34.09 -20.57 -11.47
CA LEU A 101 33.82 -19.13 -11.59
C LEU A 101 33.85 -18.43 -10.22
N THR A 102 33.37 -19.10 -9.19
CA THR A 102 33.40 -18.55 -7.82
C THR A 102 34.78 -18.52 -7.24
N ALA A 103 35.62 -19.52 -7.53
CA ALA A 103 37.00 -19.61 -7.08
C ALA A 103 37.96 -18.70 -7.86
N ALA A 104 37.70 -18.40 -9.13
CA ALA A 104 38.55 -17.54 -9.95
C ALA A 104 38.77 -16.16 -9.33
N VAL A 105 39.97 -15.67 -9.25
CA VAL A 105 40.27 -14.35 -8.63
C VAL A 105 40.08 -13.20 -9.62
N GLY A 106 40.24 -13.44 -10.91
CA GLY A 106 40.16 -12.45 -11.99
C GLY A 106 39.74 -13.06 -13.32
N PRO A 107 40.04 -12.41 -14.44
CA PRO A 107 39.79 -12.92 -15.79
C PRO A 107 40.47 -14.27 -16.05
N VAL A 108 39.74 -15.18 -16.71
CA VAL A 108 40.19 -16.51 -17.05
C VAL A 108 40.31 -16.62 -18.55
N LEU A 109 41.53 -16.88 -19.04
CA LEU A 109 41.77 -17.17 -20.45
C LEU A 109 41.28 -18.58 -20.79
N LEU A 110 40.48 -18.67 -21.84
CA LEU A 110 39.89 -19.92 -22.31
C LEU A 110 40.86 -20.58 -23.31
N THR A 111 41.58 -21.60 -22.83
CA THR A 111 42.41 -22.48 -23.67
C THR A 111 41.63 -23.75 -24.01
N SER A 112 42.09 -24.51 -25.02
CA SER A 112 41.42 -25.76 -25.41
C SER A 112 41.16 -26.74 -24.25
N SER A 113 42.04 -26.77 -23.26
CA SER A 113 41.86 -27.60 -22.05
C SER A 113 40.84 -27.06 -21.04
N THR A 114 40.50 -25.76 -21.09
CA THR A 114 39.48 -25.15 -20.24
C THR A 114 38.10 -25.14 -20.87
N TYR A 115 37.99 -25.35 -22.19
CA TYR A 115 36.71 -25.40 -22.90
C TYR A 115 35.81 -26.57 -22.49
N ASP A 116 36.39 -27.74 -22.18
CA ASP A 116 35.63 -28.94 -21.80
C ASP A 116 34.81 -28.81 -20.52
N GLY A 117 34.94 -27.70 -19.85
CA GLY A 117 34.30 -27.47 -18.59
C GLY A 117 33.28 -26.32 -18.53
N PHE A 118 33.40 -25.32 -19.37
CA PHE A 118 32.72 -24.03 -19.13
C PHE A 118 31.40 -23.81 -19.88
N LEU A 119 31.25 -24.37 -21.06
CA LEU A 119 30.10 -24.18 -21.89
C LEU A 119 29.58 -25.54 -22.33
N SER A 120 28.56 -26.02 -21.69
CA SER A 120 27.92 -27.27 -22.05
C SER A 120 27.31 -27.16 -23.45
N SER A 121 27.39 -28.26 -24.21
CA SER A 121 26.82 -28.41 -25.55
C SER A 121 25.28 -28.21 -25.61
N ASN A 122 24.62 -27.99 -24.48
CA ASN A 122 23.19 -27.77 -24.38
C ASN A 122 22.79 -26.26 -24.42
N GLY A 123 23.77 -25.35 -24.50
CA GLY A 123 23.50 -23.93 -24.73
C GLY A 123 23.41 -23.61 -26.21
N ASN A 124 22.82 -22.46 -26.54
CA ASN A 124 22.72 -21.98 -27.92
C ASN A 124 23.93 -21.13 -28.34
N VAL A 125 25.06 -21.21 -27.58
CA VAL A 125 26.27 -20.43 -27.79
C VAL A 125 27.44 -21.37 -27.99
N ALA A 126 28.23 -21.14 -29.06
CA ALA A 126 29.43 -21.91 -29.34
C ALA A 126 30.60 -21.45 -28.43
N PRO A 127 31.21 -22.35 -27.66
CA PRO A 127 32.29 -22.01 -26.72
C PRO A 127 33.49 -21.31 -27.38
N GLU A 128 33.83 -21.67 -28.61
CA GLU A 128 34.97 -21.18 -29.36
C GLU A 128 34.91 -19.68 -29.66
N LEU A 129 33.74 -19.07 -29.56
CA LEU A 129 33.52 -17.63 -29.73
C LEU A 129 34.26 -16.83 -28.65
N PHE A 130 34.45 -17.40 -27.45
CA PHE A 130 35.04 -16.69 -26.32
C PHE A 130 36.52 -17.04 -26.16
N LYS A 131 37.31 -16.03 -25.80
CA LYS A 131 38.75 -16.15 -25.55
C LYS A 131 39.09 -15.85 -24.08
N CYS A 132 38.31 -15.04 -23.42
CA CYS A 132 38.50 -14.68 -22.02
C CYS A 132 37.12 -14.49 -21.34
N ILE A 133 37.03 -14.90 -20.09
CA ILE A 133 35.82 -14.63 -19.25
C ILE A 133 36.26 -14.02 -17.93
N CYS A 134 35.43 -13.11 -17.40
CA CYS A 134 35.59 -12.57 -16.07
C CYS A 134 34.30 -12.78 -15.24
N PRO A 135 34.39 -13.47 -14.10
CA PRO A 135 33.28 -13.65 -13.21
C PRO A 135 32.99 -12.33 -12.50
N LEU A 136 31.74 -11.92 -12.55
CA LEU A 136 31.21 -10.72 -11.86
C LEU A 136 30.81 -11.10 -10.45
N LYS A 137 31.58 -10.65 -9.46
CA LYS A 137 31.36 -11.01 -8.06
C LYS A 137 31.11 -9.79 -7.20
N VAL A 138 30.15 -9.92 -6.29
CA VAL A 138 29.93 -8.93 -5.23
C VAL A 138 29.86 -9.65 -3.89
N ARG A 139 30.75 -9.27 -2.96
CA ARG A 139 30.90 -9.92 -1.64
C ARG A 139 31.04 -11.44 -1.74
N GLY A 140 31.84 -11.93 -2.73
CA GLY A 140 32.09 -13.35 -2.95
C GLY A 140 30.96 -14.13 -3.64
N LYS A 141 29.81 -13.51 -3.90
CA LYS A 141 28.69 -14.12 -4.65
C LYS A 141 28.80 -13.76 -6.13
N LEU A 142 28.61 -14.75 -6.99
CA LEU A 142 28.61 -14.59 -8.44
C LEU A 142 27.29 -13.94 -8.88
N ALA A 143 27.39 -12.77 -9.51
CA ALA A 143 26.25 -12.01 -10.04
C ALA A 143 26.05 -12.21 -11.54
N GLY A 144 27.13 -12.53 -12.26
CA GLY A 144 27.12 -12.73 -13.70
C GLY A 144 28.51 -13.06 -14.24
N VAL A 145 28.67 -12.98 -15.55
CA VAL A 145 29.93 -13.20 -16.27
C VAL A 145 30.00 -12.23 -17.44
N ILE A 146 31.15 -11.60 -17.67
CA ILE A 146 31.48 -11.00 -18.95
C ILE A 146 32.36 -11.95 -19.71
N ALA A 147 32.03 -12.21 -20.97
CA ALA A 147 32.87 -12.99 -21.87
C ALA A 147 33.33 -12.09 -23.03
N LEU A 148 34.62 -12.14 -23.31
CA LEU A 148 35.28 -11.43 -24.41
C LEU A 148 35.63 -12.41 -25.52
N GLY A 149 35.36 -11.97 -26.77
CA GLY A 149 35.72 -12.72 -27.95
C GLY A 149 37.13 -12.39 -28.45
N ARG A 150 37.30 -12.18 -29.76
CA ARG A 150 38.59 -11.96 -30.40
C ARG A 150 39.07 -10.51 -30.27
N ARG A 151 40.41 -10.37 -30.26
CA ARG A 151 41.07 -9.07 -30.44
C ARG A 151 41.41 -8.83 -31.94
N PRO A 152 41.67 -7.55 -32.33
CA PRO A 152 42.16 -7.24 -33.67
C PRO A 152 43.44 -8.04 -33.99
N GLY A 153 43.47 -8.69 -35.17
CA GLY A 153 44.62 -9.50 -35.59
C GLY A 153 44.84 -10.80 -34.81
N GLU A 154 43.80 -11.28 -34.08
CA GLU A 154 43.86 -12.49 -33.23
C GLU A 154 44.95 -12.42 -32.13
N ALA A 155 45.32 -11.21 -31.73
CA ALA A 155 46.34 -11.03 -30.69
C ALA A 155 45.86 -11.61 -29.33
N ALA A 156 46.80 -12.13 -28.55
CA ALA A 156 46.52 -12.59 -27.19
C ALA A 156 46.14 -11.41 -26.27
N TYR A 157 45.39 -11.68 -25.21
CA TYR A 157 45.14 -10.72 -24.15
C TYR A 157 46.42 -10.58 -23.29
N GLU A 158 46.96 -9.35 -23.23
CA GLU A 158 48.12 -8.99 -22.43
C GLU A 158 47.70 -8.69 -20.99
N GLU A 159 48.63 -8.71 -20.05
CA GLU A 159 48.38 -8.53 -18.62
C GLU A 159 47.68 -7.19 -18.32
N ASP A 160 48.14 -6.08 -18.91
CA ASP A 160 47.54 -4.76 -18.77
C ASP A 160 46.06 -4.74 -19.22
N ALA A 161 45.71 -5.47 -20.28
CA ALA A 161 44.34 -5.57 -20.78
C ALA A 161 43.45 -6.40 -19.85
N LEU A 162 44.01 -7.44 -19.23
CA LEU A 162 43.33 -8.29 -18.27
C LEU A 162 43.06 -7.53 -16.94
N ASP A 163 44.05 -6.75 -16.47
CA ASP A 163 43.91 -5.91 -15.27
C ASP A 163 42.80 -4.84 -15.46
N ALA A 164 42.80 -4.19 -16.63
CA ALA A 164 41.75 -3.23 -16.97
C ALA A 164 40.37 -3.89 -17.04
N PHE A 165 40.31 -5.09 -17.62
CA PHE A 165 39.10 -5.88 -17.71
C PHE A 165 38.57 -6.28 -16.31
N GLU A 166 39.46 -6.74 -15.43
CA GLU A 166 39.10 -7.09 -14.05
C GLU A 166 38.54 -5.90 -13.30
N MET A 167 39.23 -4.75 -13.36
CA MET A 167 38.79 -3.53 -12.68
C MET A 167 37.38 -3.11 -13.12
N LEU A 168 37.11 -3.04 -14.42
CA LEU A 168 35.82 -2.66 -14.96
C LEU A 168 34.72 -3.68 -14.64
N SER A 169 35.09 -4.97 -14.61
CA SER A 169 34.17 -6.05 -14.24
C SER A 169 33.60 -5.90 -12.83
N HIS A 170 34.36 -5.33 -11.89
CA HIS A 170 33.87 -5.04 -10.55
C HIS A 170 32.73 -3.99 -10.55
N TYR A 171 32.85 -2.94 -11.39
CA TYR A 171 31.80 -1.94 -11.53
C TYR A 171 30.55 -2.52 -12.18
N VAL A 172 30.73 -3.34 -13.22
CA VAL A 172 29.61 -4.04 -13.87
C VAL A 172 28.91 -5.00 -12.89
N ALA A 173 29.67 -5.72 -12.07
CA ALA A 173 29.12 -6.59 -11.04
C ALA A 173 28.25 -5.82 -10.04
N LEU A 174 28.73 -4.65 -9.58
CA LEU A 174 27.97 -3.79 -8.67
C LEU A 174 26.68 -3.24 -9.33
N ALA A 175 26.76 -2.85 -10.59
CA ALA A 175 25.60 -2.38 -11.35
C ALA A 175 24.52 -3.45 -11.51
N ILE A 176 24.91 -4.69 -11.86
CA ILE A 176 23.98 -5.82 -11.93
C ILE A 176 23.32 -6.07 -10.56
N GLN A 177 24.13 -6.07 -9.49
CA GLN A 177 23.61 -6.29 -8.15
C GLN A 177 22.60 -5.21 -7.76
N ASN A 178 22.91 -3.92 -7.99
CA ASN A 178 22.03 -2.82 -7.68
C ASN A 178 20.72 -2.93 -8.47
N HIS A 179 20.80 -3.26 -9.76
CA HIS A 179 19.60 -3.48 -10.59
C HIS A 179 18.73 -4.62 -10.04
N THR A 180 19.34 -5.78 -9.74
CA THR A 180 18.63 -6.95 -9.21
C THR A 180 17.99 -6.65 -7.85
N LEU A 181 18.71 -5.92 -6.97
CA LEU A 181 18.18 -5.49 -5.67
C LEU A 181 17.01 -4.52 -5.85
N GLY A 182 17.12 -3.57 -6.77
CA GLY A 182 16.05 -2.63 -7.11
C GLY A 182 14.78 -3.34 -7.59
N GLN A 183 14.92 -4.28 -8.52
CA GLN A 183 13.79 -5.10 -9.00
C GLN A 183 13.16 -5.92 -7.87
N THR A 184 13.98 -6.59 -7.06
CA THR A 184 13.50 -7.39 -5.93
C THR A 184 12.76 -6.52 -4.92
N LEU A 185 13.27 -5.32 -4.62
CA LEU A 185 12.63 -4.37 -3.72
C LEU A 185 11.29 -3.90 -4.27
N ALA A 186 11.24 -3.49 -5.54
CA ALA A 186 10.02 -3.06 -6.20
C ALA A 186 8.93 -4.15 -6.20
N GLN A 187 9.33 -5.39 -6.47
CA GLN A 187 8.43 -6.54 -6.42
C GLN A 187 7.88 -6.77 -5.01
N ARG A 188 8.74 -6.76 -3.97
CA ARG A 188 8.31 -6.93 -2.57
C ARG A 188 7.39 -5.80 -2.11
N VAL A 189 7.69 -4.55 -2.50
CA VAL A 189 6.81 -3.41 -2.20
C VAL A 189 5.44 -3.60 -2.84
N SER A 190 5.39 -3.98 -4.11
CA SER A 190 4.13 -4.25 -4.82
C SER A 190 3.33 -5.39 -4.17
N GLU A 191 4.01 -6.47 -3.79
CA GLU A 191 3.37 -7.59 -3.09
C GLU A 191 2.82 -7.18 -1.72
N ASN A 192 3.62 -6.45 -0.92
CA ASN A 192 3.17 -5.95 0.38
C ASN A 192 1.96 -5.01 0.26
N LEU A 193 1.95 -4.12 -0.74
CA LEU A 193 0.79 -3.25 -0.99
C LEU A 193 -0.46 -4.06 -1.34
N ARG A 194 -0.33 -5.12 -2.15
CA ARG A 194 -1.46 -6.02 -2.46
C ARG A 194 -1.97 -6.76 -1.23
N LEU A 195 -1.05 -7.26 -0.39
CA LEU A 195 -1.42 -7.94 0.86
C LEU A 195 -2.12 -6.99 1.83
N LEU A 196 -1.62 -5.76 1.98
CA LEU A 196 -2.27 -4.73 2.80
C LEU A 196 -3.68 -4.39 2.28
N ALA A 197 -3.85 -4.20 0.98
CA ALA A 197 -5.16 -3.97 0.38
C ALA A 197 -6.13 -5.14 0.61
N SER A 198 -5.63 -6.39 0.48
CA SER A 198 -6.42 -7.60 0.76
C SER A 198 -6.82 -7.70 2.23
N LEU A 199 -5.92 -7.39 3.15
CA LEU A 199 -6.21 -7.38 4.60
C LEU A 199 -7.24 -6.31 4.96
N HIS A 200 -7.15 -5.11 4.38
CA HIS A 200 -8.17 -4.07 4.59
C HIS A 200 -9.55 -4.52 4.09
N GLY A 201 -9.61 -5.08 2.88
CA GLY A 201 -10.87 -5.61 2.35
C GLY A 201 -11.46 -6.74 3.19
N PHE A 202 -10.62 -7.65 3.68
CA PHE A 202 -11.05 -8.72 4.59
C PHE A 202 -11.59 -8.14 5.91
N TYR A 203 -10.90 -7.16 6.48
CA TYR A 203 -11.31 -6.49 7.72
C TYR A 203 -12.68 -5.81 7.56
N ASP A 204 -12.87 -5.01 6.51
CA ASP A 204 -14.13 -4.34 6.22
C ASP A 204 -15.28 -5.34 6.04
N ASN A 205 -15.06 -6.39 5.24
CA ASN A 205 -16.07 -7.44 5.03
C ASN A 205 -16.43 -8.19 6.32
N ALA A 206 -15.45 -8.42 7.21
CA ALA A 206 -15.69 -9.04 8.51
C ALA A 206 -16.57 -8.15 9.40
N LEU A 207 -16.30 -6.85 9.46
CA LEU A 207 -17.12 -5.90 10.21
C LEU A 207 -18.55 -5.83 9.66
N GLU A 208 -18.73 -5.80 8.35
CA GLU A 208 -20.06 -5.84 7.70
C GLU A 208 -20.81 -7.15 8.02
N ALA A 209 -20.11 -8.28 8.02
CA ALA A 209 -20.71 -9.55 8.39
C ALA A 209 -21.14 -9.58 9.87
N PHE A 210 -20.35 -9.01 10.78
CA PHE A 210 -20.72 -8.87 12.18
C PHE A 210 -21.93 -7.95 12.35
N ALA A 211 -21.93 -6.79 11.71
CA ALA A 211 -23.06 -5.88 11.70
C ALA A 211 -24.35 -6.57 11.23
N THR A 212 -24.27 -7.29 10.11
CA THR A 212 -25.39 -8.05 9.56
C THR A 212 -25.88 -9.15 10.54
N ALA A 213 -24.95 -9.87 11.18
CA ALA A 213 -25.30 -10.90 12.14
C ALA A 213 -25.99 -10.35 13.38
N ILE A 214 -25.62 -9.16 13.82
CA ILE A 214 -26.27 -8.42 14.91
C ILE A 214 -27.70 -8.03 14.48
N ASP A 215 -27.84 -7.41 13.31
CA ASP A 215 -29.13 -6.96 12.79
C ASP A 215 -30.12 -8.12 12.58
N VAL A 216 -29.66 -9.30 12.10
CA VAL A 216 -30.50 -10.51 11.91
C VAL A 216 -31.05 -11.04 13.22
N LYS A 217 -30.35 -10.85 14.35
CA LYS A 217 -30.90 -11.22 15.68
C LYS A 217 -32.14 -10.40 16.05
N HIS A 218 -32.28 -9.22 15.45
CA HIS A 218 -33.38 -8.29 15.68
C HIS A 218 -34.45 -8.47 14.61
N VAL A 219 -35.65 -8.86 15.01
CA VAL A 219 -36.80 -8.95 14.10
C VAL A 219 -37.08 -7.57 13.50
N ASN A 220 -36.92 -7.44 12.17
CA ASN A 220 -37.26 -6.23 11.38
C ASN A 220 -36.26 -5.05 11.38
N ILE A 221 -34.98 -5.24 11.68
CA ILE A 221 -33.96 -4.17 11.54
C ILE A 221 -32.89 -4.65 10.56
N HIS A 222 -33.25 -4.84 9.28
CA HIS A 222 -32.26 -5.22 8.28
C HIS A 222 -31.41 -4.03 7.86
N GLY A 223 -30.09 -4.16 7.96
CA GLY A 223 -29.11 -3.21 7.46
C GLY A 223 -28.98 -1.91 8.27
N HIS A 224 -29.55 -1.83 9.47
CA HIS A 224 -29.42 -0.68 10.36
C HIS A 224 -27.97 -0.33 10.65
N SER A 225 -27.21 -1.28 11.16
CA SER A 225 -25.80 -1.07 11.53
C SER A 225 -24.97 -0.61 10.32
N LEU A 226 -25.27 -1.17 9.12
CA LEU A 226 -24.60 -0.75 7.89
C LEU A 226 -24.96 0.69 7.49
N ARG A 227 -26.23 1.09 7.62
CA ARG A 227 -26.64 2.45 7.34
C ARG A 227 -26.07 3.44 8.34
N VAL A 228 -26.07 3.12 9.64
CA VAL A 228 -25.46 3.98 10.67
C VAL A 228 -23.96 4.18 10.38
N GLY A 229 -23.23 3.11 10.01
CA GLY A 229 -21.84 3.24 9.60
C GLY A 229 -21.65 4.15 8.38
N ARG A 230 -22.51 4.00 7.35
CA ARG A 230 -22.48 4.84 6.14
C ARG A 230 -22.79 6.31 6.46
N TYR A 231 -23.79 6.57 7.29
CA TYR A 231 -24.14 7.94 7.70
C TYR A 231 -23.03 8.58 8.52
N SER A 232 -22.45 7.85 9.46
CA SER A 232 -21.32 8.32 10.28
C SER A 232 -20.10 8.65 9.43
N GLN A 233 -19.78 7.81 8.45
CA GLN A 233 -18.74 8.07 7.46
C GLN A 233 -19.01 9.36 6.68
N ALA A 234 -20.21 9.49 6.12
CA ALA A 234 -20.59 10.64 5.30
C ALA A 234 -20.54 11.95 6.10
N ILE A 235 -20.96 11.94 7.36
CA ILE A 235 -20.86 13.10 8.26
C ILE A 235 -19.39 13.45 8.51
N GLY A 236 -18.53 12.47 8.80
CA GLY A 236 -17.09 12.67 9.01
C GLY A 236 -16.40 13.26 7.78
N GLU A 237 -16.71 12.77 6.59
CA GLU A 237 -16.23 13.32 5.32
C GLU A 237 -16.66 14.78 5.09
N ALA A 238 -17.89 15.12 5.42
CA ALA A 238 -18.40 16.49 5.30
C ALA A 238 -17.75 17.45 6.30
N LEU A 239 -17.33 16.95 7.46
CA LEU A 239 -16.57 17.70 8.46
C LEU A 239 -15.09 17.85 8.09
N GLY A 240 -14.61 17.17 7.05
CA GLY A 240 -13.20 17.20 6.64
C GLY A 240 -12.27 16.45 7.60
N MET A 241 -12.76 15.43 8.28
CA MET A 241 -11.97 14.58 9.18
C MET A 241 -10.94 13.77 8.40
N ASP A 242 -9.85 13.39 9.07
CA ASP A 242 -8.82 12.54 8.46
C ASP A 242 -9.40 11.19 7.99
N PRO A 243 -8.90 10.61 6.87
CA PRO A 243 -9.42 9.33 6.35
C PRO A 243 -9.42 8.18 7.37
N GLY A 244 -8.46 8.17 8.30
CA GLY A 244 -8.40 7.20 9.40
C GLY A 244 -9.57 7.36 10.38
N ASP A 245 -9.89 8.59 10.76
CA ASP A 245 -11.01 8.90 11.65
C ASP A 245 -12.35 8.60 10.97
N VAL A 246 -12.48 8.91 9.68
CA VAL A 246 -13.67 8.57 8.89
C VAL A 246 -13.88 7.05 8.83
N ALA A 247 -12.82 6.27 8.61
CA ALA A 247 -12.89 4.80 8.65
C ALA A 247 -13.26 4.26 10.05
N SER A 248 -12.76 4.92 11.11
CA SER A 248 -13.15 4.63 12.49
C SER A 248 -14.65 4.84 12.72
N LEU A 249 -15.21 5.96 12.27
CA LEU A 249 -16.65 6.25 12.37
C LEU A 249 -17.50 5.18 11.69
N ARG A 250 -17.13 4.75 10.49
CA ARG A 250 -17.81 3.68 9.77
C ARG A 250 -17.80 2.39 10.57
N SER A 251 -16.60 1.98 11.03
CA SER A 251 -16.41 0.74 11.79
C SER A 251 -17.17 0.76 13.13
N ALA A 252 -17.14 1.91 13.82
CA ALA A 252 -17.90 2.09 15.06
C ALA A 252 -19.41 2.03 14.81
N GLY A 253 -19.91 2.63 13.72
CA GLY A 253 -21.30 2.51 13.32
C GLY A 253 -21.74 1.08 13.01
N TYR A 254 -20.86 0.25 12.43
CA TYR A 254 -21.12 -1.18 12.23
C TYR A 254 -21.22 -1.96 13.55
N LEU A 255 -20.45 -1.57 14.56
CA LEU A 255 -20.30 -2.28 15.83
C LEU A 255 -21.05 -1.67 17.01
N HIS A 256 -21.67 -0.49 16.86
CA HIS A 256 -22.25 0.23 18.00
C HIS A 256 -23.22 -0.62 18.81
N ASP A 257 -23.94 -1.47 18.15
CA ASP A 257 -24.98 -2.34 18.71
C ASP A 257 -24.50 -3.78 19.02
N ILE A 258 -23.19 -4.08 18.95
CA ILE A 258 -22.69 -5.46 19.13
C ILE A 258 -23.10 -6.09 20.46
N GLY A 259 -23.23 -5.28 21.51
CA GLY A 259 -23.64 -5.76 22.82
C GLY A 259 -25.08 -6.30 22.89
N LYS A 260 -25.89 -6.02 21.88
CA LYS A 260 -27.24 -6.59 21.76
C LYS A 260 -27.23 -8.13 21.62
N VAL A 261 -26.05 -8.74 21.34
CA VAL A 261 -25.92 -10.21 21.40
C VAL A 261 -26.26 -10.80 22.77
N ALA A 262 -26.10 -10.02 23.84
CA ALA A 262 -26.40 -10.43 25.21
C ALA A 262 -27.86 -10.15 25.64
N VAL A 263 -28.60 -9.32 24.90
CA VAL A 263 -29.98 -8.97 25.26
C VAL A 263 -30.93 -10.11 24.87
N ASP A 264 -31.92 -10.37 25.73
CA ASP A 264 -32.94 -11.42 25.47
C ASP A 264 -33.79 -11.06 24.24
N LYS A 265 -33.95 -12.02 23.33
CA LYS A 265 -34.75 -11.85 22.10
C LYS A 265 -36.19 -11.40 22.37
N ARG A 266 -36.76 -11.77 23.50
CA ARG A 266 -38.12 -11.40 23.88
C ARG A 266 -38.35 -9.87 23.99
N LEU A 267 -37.30 -9.12 24.32
CA LEU A 267 -37.34 -7.67 24.46
C LEU A 267 -37.49 -6.95 23.13
N PHE A 268 -36.91 -7.50 22.04
CA PHE A 268 -36.95 -6.87 20.73
C PHE A 268 -38.29 -6.96 20.00
N GLY A 269 -39.10 -7.96 20.34
CA GLY A 269 -40.41 -8.20 19.73
C GLY A 269 -41.61 -7.78 20.57
N LYS A 270 -41.37 -7.15 21.74
CA LYS A 270 -42.44 -6.82 22.68
C LYS A 270 -43.34 -5.70 22.15
N ALA A 271 -44.62 -5.98 22.02
CA ALA A 271 -45.61 -5.01 21.50
C ALA A 271 -45.95 -3.90 22.49
N SER A 272 -45.70 -4.10 23.80
CA SER A 272 -45.91 -3.11 24.85
C SER A 272 -44.61 -2.36 25.18
N LYS A 273 -44.74 -1.21 25.86
CA LYS A 273 -43.56 -0.52 26.40
C LYS A 273 -42.78 -1.46 27.34
N LEU A 274 -41.46 -1.39 27.31
CA LEU A 274 -40.58 -2.05 28.26
C LEU A 274 -40.86 -1.51 29.67
N ASP A 275 -40.86 -2.39 30.66
CA ASP A 275 -40.85 -1.96 32.05
C ASP A 275 -39.41 -1.47 32.48
N ALA A 276 -39.25 -1.04 33.71
CA ALA A 276 -38.03 -0.44 34.18
C ALA A 276 -36.84 -1.41 34.21
N GLU A 277 -37.08 -2.71 34.43
CA GLU A 277 -36.05 -3.75 34.46
C GLU A 277 -35.64 -4.17 33.05
N GLU A 278 -36.62 -4.40 32.19
CA GLU A 278 -36.41 -4.67 30.75
C GLU A 278 -35.71 -3.51 30.05
N TYR A 279 -36.07 -2.27 30.40
CA TYR A 279 -35.38 -1.08 29.86
C TYR A 279 -33.92 -1.00 30.32
N ARG A 280 -33.64 -1.41 31.56
CA ARG A 280 -32.23 -1.46 32.06
C ARG A 280 -31.45 -2.54 31.32
N GLU A 281 -32.00 -3.76 31.17
CA GLU A 281 -31.38 -4.81 30.39
C GLU A 281 -31.10 -4.38 28.94
N MET A 282 -32.05 -3.65 28.34
CA MET A 282 -31.82 -3.10 26.98
C MET A 282 -30.67 -2.09 26.95
N ARG A 283 -30.53 -1.22 27.96
CA ARG A 283 -29.44 -0.22 28.03
C ARG A 283 -28.07 -0.88 28.24
N ASP A 284 -28.00 -2.01 28.91
CA ASP A 284 -26.77 -2.70 29.22
C ASP A 284 -26.01 -3.16 27.96
N HIS A 285 -26.67 -3.19 26.76
CA HIS A 285 -25.96 -3.51 25.52
C HIS A 285 -24.78 -2.57 25.25
N THR A 286 -24.84 -1.31 25.67
CA THR A 286 -23.74 -0.35 25.49
C THR A 286 -22.52 -0.75 26.33
N ILE A 287 -22.73 -1.21 27.57
CA ILE A 287 -21.69 -1.66 28.48
C ILE A 287 -21.10 -3.00 28.00
N VAL A 288 -21.96 -3.94 27.62
CA VAL A 288 -21.55 -5.25 27.10
C VAL A 288 -20.83 -5.07 25.77
N GLY A 289 -21.34 -4.22 24.88
CA GLY A 289 -20.71 -3.89 23.63
C GLY A 289 -19.30 -3.35 23.83
N HIS A 290 -19.13 -2.38 24.71
CA HIS A 290 -17.82 -1.85 25.10
C HIS A 290 -16.89 -2.96 25.59
N GLN A 291 -17.36 -3.85 26.46
CA GLN A 291 -16.56 -4.99 26.93
C GLN A 291 -16.10 -5.89 25.80
N ILE A 292 -16.99 -6.23 24.86
CA ILE A 292 -16.66 -7.07 23.70
C ILE A 292 -15.57 -6.42 22.85
N VAL A 293 -15.78 -5.17 22.44
CA VAL A 293 -14.87 -4.49 21.50
C VAL A 293 -13.54 -4.09 22.14
N SER A 294 -13.50 -3.87 23.47
CA SER A 294 -12.26 -3.57 24.19
C SER A 294 -11.23 -4.69 24.18
N HIS A 295 -11.62 -5.93 23.85
CA HIS A 295 -10.70 -7.05 23.68
C HIS A 295 -10.08 -7.10 22.27
N VAL A 296 -10.56 -6.28 21.34
CA VAL A 296 -10.07 -6.24 19.96
C VAL A 296 -9.09 -5.10 19.80
N GLN A 297 -7.92 -5.39 19.22
CA GLN A 297 -6.95 -4.36 18.87
C GLN A 297 -7.35 -3.70 17.54
N PHE A 298 -8.22 -2.72 17.62
CA PHE A 298 -8.58 -1.91 16.45
C PHE A 298 -7.44 -0.97 16.04
N PRO A 299 -7.31 -0.64 14.74
CA PRO A 299 -6.43 0.44 14.31
C PRO A 299 -6.81 1.81 14.91
N TRP A 300 -8.04 1.93 15.39
CA TRP A 300 -8.63 3.15 15.95
C TRP A 300 -9.04 2.92 17.40
N PRO A 301 -8.33 3.54 18.36
CA PRO A 301 -8.55 3.26 19.79
C PRO A 301 -9.87 3.81 20.33
N GLN A 302 -10.55 4.70 19.62
CA GLN A 302 -11.81 5.33 20.06
C GLN A 302 -13.06 4.46 19.86
N ILE A 303 -13.00 3.34 19.13
CA ILE A 303 -14.16 2.48 18.87
C ILE A 303 -14.86 2.02 20.16
N PRO A 304 -14.17 1.54 21.20
CA PRO A 304 -14.82 1.10 22.42
C PRO A 304 -15.63 2.22 23.10
N GLU A 305 -15.13 3.43 23.12
CA GLU A 305 -15.81 4.59 23.72
C GLU A 305 -17.08 4.96 22.91
N ILE A 306 -16.98 4.92 21.58
CA ILE A 306 -18.14 5.16 20.71
C ILE A 306 -19.23 4.12 20.97
N VAL A 307 -18.88 2.84 21.04
CA VAL A 307 -19.82 1.76 21.33
C VAL A 307 -20.47 1.92 22.72
N ARG A 308 -19.72 2.40 23.71
CA ARG A 308 -20.24 2.66 25.05
C ARG A 308 -21.24 3.82 25.04
N TRP A 309 -20.94 4.92 24.34
CA TRP A 309 -21.58 6.21 24.54
C TRP A 309 -22.51 6.67 23.40
N HIS A 310 -22.77 5.82 22.39
CA HIS A 310 -23.61 6.20 21.23
C HIS A 310 -25.06 6.55 21.61
N HIS A 311 -25.52 6.20 22.79
CA HIS A 311 -26.81 6.62 23.34
C HIS A 311 -26.75 7.79 24.31
N GLU A 312 -25.57 8.39 24.51
CA GLU A 312 -25.47 9.64 25.26
C GLU A 312 -26.11 10.80 24.49
N ARG A 313 -26.54 11.82 25.23
CA ARG A 313 -27.16 13.01 24.69
C ARG A 313 -26.55 14.25 25.33
N GLY A 314 -26.35 15.33 24.56
CA GLY A 314 -25.66 16.52 25.00
C GLY A 314 -26.26 17.20 26.25
N ASP A 315 -27.55 16.95 26.54
CA ASP A 315 -28.22 17.43 27.74
C ASP A 315 -28.08 16.53 28.99
N GLY A 316 -27.26 15.47 28.90
CA GLY A 316 -27.08 14.50 29.97
C GLY A 316 -28.24 13.53 30.18
N SER A 317 -29.26 13.56 29.33
CA SER A 317 -30.43 12.65 29.42
C SER A 317 -30.15 11.26 28.83
N GLY A 318 -28.92 11.03 28.29
CA GLY A 318 -28.49 9.82 27.67
C GLY A 318 -28.09 8.72 28.66
N TYR A 319 -27.46 7.68 28.17
CA TYR A 319 -26.91 6.56 28.95
C TYR A 319 -25.71 5.94 28.26
N PRO A 320 -24.84 5.19 28.97
CA PRO A 320 -24.96 4.68 30.36
C PRO A 320 -24.48 5.65 31.43
N ASP A 321 -23.64 6.63 31.11
CA ASP A 321 -22.91 7.45 32.07
C ASP A 321 -23.53 8.85 32.29
N GLY A 322 -24.43 9.28 31.41
CA GLY A 322 -25.12 10.59 31.49
C GLY A 322 -24.21 11.76 31.13
N LEU A 323 -23.36 11.59 30.11
CA LEU A 323 -22.37 12.58 29.69
C LEU A 323 -23.03 13.82 29.09
N HIS A 324 -22.48 14.99 29.39
CA HIS A 324 -22.89 16.26 28.79
C HIS A 324 -22.08 16.56 27.51
N GLY A 325 -22.54 17.50 26.70
CA GLY A 325 -22.03 17.76 25.37
C GLY A 325 -20.51 17.90 25.24
N ASP A 326 -19.87 18.61 26.17
CA ASP A 326 -18.43 18.84 26.14
C ASP A 326 -17.61 17.62 26.61
N GLU A 327 -18.23 16.69 27.31
CA GLU A 327 -17.60 15.45 27.77
C GLU A 327 -17.63 14.36 26.68
N MET A 328 -18.49 14.52 25.68
CA MET A 328 -18.64 13.55 24.60
C MET A 328 -17.63 13.81 23.47
N PRO A 329 -16.76 12.86 23.13
CA PRO A 329 -15.91 12.96 21.95
C PRO A 329 -16.74 13.22 20.68
N GLN A 330 -16.18 13.96 19.73
CA GLN A 330 -16.87 14.28 18.47
C GLN A 330 -17.35 13.03 17.73
N ALA A 331 -16.55 11.96 17.70
CA ALA A 331 -16.91 10.70 17.07
C ALA A 331 -18.16 10.06 17.69
N VAL A 332 -18.32 10.13 19.02
CA VAL A 332 -19.53 9.68 19.73
C VAL A 332 -20.75 10.48 19.29
N ARG A 333 -20.64 11.83 19.27
CA ARG A 333 -21.72 12.72 18.86
C ARG A 333 -22.19 12.47 17.43
N ILE A 334 -21.26 12.13 16.53
CA ILE A 334 -21.56 11.79 15.13
C ILE A 334 -22.35 10.48 15.06
N VAL A 335 -21.86 9.40 15.70
CA VAL A 335 -22.53 8.09 15.64
C VAL A 335 -23.90 8.15 16.34
N ALA A 336 -24.01 8.86 17.47
CA ALA A 336 -25.28 9.06 18.16
C ALA A 336 -26.34 9.79 17.30
N LEU A 337 -25.90 10.76 16.48
CA LEU A 337 -26.77 11.44 15.53
C LEU A 337 -27.19 10.51 14.38
N ALA A 338 -26.22 9.77 13.81
CA ALA A 338 -26.46 8.85 12.71
C ALA A 338 -27.40 7.71 13.10
N ASP A 339 -27.22 7.10 14.28
CA ASP A 339 -28.11 6.09 14.84
C ASP A 339 -29.54 6.63 15.01
N THR A 340 -29.66 7.84 15.57
CA THR A 340 -30.98 8.46 15.76
C THR A 340 -31.67 8.77 14.43
N PHE A 341 -30.92 9.25 13.46
CA PHE A 341 -31.43 9.52 12.11
C PHE A 341 -31.96 8.24 11.44
N ASP A 342 -31.17 7.14 11.49
CA ASP A 342 -31.64 5.85 10.99
C ASP A 342 -32.85 5.33 11.73
N ALA A 343 -32.83 5.44 13.06
CA ALA A 343 -33.97 5.02 13.89
C ALA A 343 -35.27 5.79 13.61
N MET A 344 -35.17 7.03 13.14
CA MET A 344 -36.34 7.84 12.76
C MET A 344 -36.86 7.51 11.36
N THR A 345 -35.97 7.25 10.43
CA THR A 345 -36.29 7.06 9.00
C THR A 345 -36.60 5.60 8.64
N SER A 346 -36.18 4.65 9.45
CA SER A 346 -36.44 3.23 9.23
C SER A 346 -37.82 2.80 9.72
N GLU A 347 -38.47 1.90 8.96
CA GLU A 347 -39.70 1.22 9.37
C GLU A 347 -39.42 0.32 10.58
N ARG A 348 -40.37 0.32 11.53
CA ARG A 348 -40.37 -0.56 12.70
C ARG A 348 -41.71 -1.28 12.82
N PRO A 349 -41.81 -2.46 13.46
CA PRO A 349 -43.03 -3.26 13.51
C PRO A 349 -44.27 -2.52 14.00
N TYR A 350 -44.10 -1.43 14.72
CA TYR A 350 -45.15 -0.66 15.37
C TYR A 350 -45.22 0.78 14.92
N ARG A 351 -44.39 1.19 13.94
CA ARG A 351 -44.30 2.58 13.49
C ARG A 351 -43.72 2.65 12.09
N GLU A 352 -44.39 3.30 11.16
CA GLU A 352 -43.81 3.72 9.89
C GLU A 352 -42.64 4.69 10.12
N GLY A 353 -41.62 4.59 9.29
CA GLY A 353 -40.49 5.52 9.29
C GLY A 353 -40.96 6.93 8.97
N LEU A 354 -40.31 7.92 9.55
CA LEU A 354 -40.52 9.31 9.16
C LEU A 354 -39.93 9.54 7.78
N SER A 355 -40.51 10.45 7.00
CA SER A 355 -39.79 10.95 5.83
C SER A 355 -38.48 11.61 6.26
N VAL A 356 -37.48 11.61 5.36
CA VAL A 356 -36.16 12.21 5.63
C VAL A 356 -36.32 13.67 6.09
N GLY A 357 -37.19 14.44 5.44
CA GLY A 357 -37.50 15.84 5.83
C GLY A 357 -38.03 15.96 7.24
N ALA A 358 -39.00 15.10 7.62
CA ALA A 358 -39.55 15.11 8.97
C ALA A 358 -38.53 14.71 10.04
N ALA A 359 -37.68 13.74 9.75
CA ALA A 359 -36.61 13.34 10.66
C ALA A 359 -35.58 14.46 10.86
N LEU A 360 -35.19 15.15 9.78
CA LEU A 360 -34.28 16.29 9.87
C LEU A 360 -34.91 17.46 10.66
N GLN A 361 -36.17 17.78 10.45
CA GLN A 361 -36.86 18.79 11.23
C GLN A 361 -36.89 18.47 12.73
N GLU A 362 -37.12 17.20 13.08
CA GLU A 362 -37.10 16.76 14.48
C GLU A 362 -35.68 16.83 15.09
N LEU A 363 -34.65 16.45 14.33
CA LEU A 363 -33.25 16.60 14.78
C LEU A 363 -32.88 18.08 14.98
N ILE A 364 -33.33 18.98 14.08
CA ILE A 364 -33.13 20.42 14.24
C ILE A 364 -33.81 20.92 15.51
N ARG A 365 -35.02 20.42 15.80
CA ARG A 365 -35.78 20.79 17.01
C ARG A 365 -35.02 20.39 18.31
N MET A 366 -34.30 19.29 18.29
CA MET A 366 -33.53 18.76 19.43
C MET A 366 -32.12 19.31 19.54
N THR A 367 -31.64 20.04 18.53
CA THR A 367 -30.30 20.64 18.48
C THR A 367 -30.38 22.10 18.97
N PRO A 368 -29.39 22.62 19.73
CA PRO A 368 -28.12 21.97 20.13
C PRO A 368 -28.20 21.15 21.42
N GLN A 369 -29.32 21.13 22.13
CA GLN A 369 -29.39 20.54 23.47
C GLN A 369 -28.98 19.05 23.48
N LYS A 370 -29.53 18.25 22.56
CA LYS A 370 -29.29 16.78 22.52
C LYS A 370 -28.24 16.35 21.51
N TYR A 371 -28.15 17.07 20.40
CA TYR A 371 -27.27 16.70 19.28
C TYR A 371 -26.33 17.82 18.90
N ASP A 372 -25.18 17.43 18.38
CA ASP A 372 -24.13 18.34 17.92
C ASP A 372 -24.59 19.10 16.67
N SER A 373 -24.51 20.42 16.70
CA SER A 373 -24.94 21.27 15.58
C SER A 373 -24.03 21.16 14.36
N GLN A 374 -22.71 20.91 14.54
CA GLN A 374 -21.78 20.74 13.44
C GLN A 374 -22.00 19.39 12.75
N ALA A 375 -22.23 18.33 13.53
CA ALA A 375 -22.56 17.01 12.98
C ALA A 375 -23.89 17.05 12.21
N LEU A 376 -24.92 17.74 12.73
CA LEU A 376 -26.18 17.87 12.02
C LEU A 376 -26.04 18.72 10.75
N GLN A 377 -25.25 19.79 10.78
CA GLN A 377 -24.98 20.59 9.59
C GLN A 377 -24.24 19.75 8.52
N ALA A 378 -23.29 18.91 8.92
CA ALA A 378 -22.60 17.99 8.03
C ALA A 378 -23.57 16.95 7.43
N LEU A 379 -24.49 16.41 8.20
CA LEU A 379 -25.55 15.53 7.69
C LEU A 379 -26.40 16.24 6.63
N LEU A 380 -26.85 17.47 6.88
CA LEU A 380 -27.60 18.26 5.89
C LEU A 380 -26.81 18.50 4.60
N ILE A 381 -25.50 18.78 4.69
CA ILE A 381 -24.63 18.90 3.53
C ILE A 381 -24.62 17.61 2.70
N GLN A 382 -24.55 16.44 3.34
CA GLN A 382 -24.56 15.18 2.64
C GLN A 382 -25.92 14.86 2.00
N VAL A 383 -27.00 15.10 2.71
CA VAL A 383 -28.38 14.95 2.17
C VAL A 383 -28.58 15.87 0.96
N ARG A 384 -28.07 17.11 1.00
CA ARG A 384 -28.09 18.02 -0.13
C ARG A 384 -27.33 17.52 -1.33
N ARG A 385 -26.11 16.96 -1.09
CA ARG A 385 -25.28 16.36 -2.14
C ARG A 385 -25.98 15.16 -2.80
N ASP A 386 -26.69 14.35 -2.04
CA ASP A 386 -27.51 13.26 -2.57
C ASP A 386 -28.66 13.82 -3.43
N ALA A 387 -29.33 14.85 -2.95
CA ALA A 387 -30.46 15.50 -3.67
C ALA A 387 -30.07 16.11 -5.02
N VAL A 388 -28.81 16.58 -5.16
CA VAL A 388 -28.28 17.09 -6.45
C VAL A 388 -27.49 16.04 -7.22
N GLY A 389 -27.36 14.81 -6.72
CA GLY A 389 -26.65 13.73 -7.37
C GLY A 389 -25.11 13.94 -7.48
N THR A 390 -24.53 14.72 -6.55
CA THR A 390 -23.09 15.02 -6.56
C THR A 390 -22.25 14.07 -5.71
N ASN A 391 -22.87 13.25 -4.85
CA ASN A 391 -22.18 12.21 -4.12
C ASN A 391 -21.80 11.05 -5.07
N ARG A 392 -20.56 10.61 -5.02
CA ARG A 392 -20.09 9.45 -5.79
C ARG A 392 -20.77 8.16 -5.32
N ILE A 393 -20.99 8.04 -4.03
CA ILE A 393 -21.77 6.97 -3.39
C ILE A 393 -22.83 7.69 -2.56
N PRO A 394 -24.12 7.62 -2.94
CA PRO A 394 -25.19 8.24 -2.20
C PRO A 394 -25.28 7.68 -0.77
N MET A 395 -25.50 8.55 0.19
CA MET A 395 -25.79 8.18 1.58
C MET A 395 -27.20 7.60 1.69
N LEU A 396 -28.15 8.22 0.97
CA LEU A 396 -29.55 7.84 0.89
C LEU A 396 -29.89 7.36 -0.51
N GLU A 397 -30.72 6.33 -0.59
CA GLU A 397 -31.27 5.87 -1.88
C GLU A 397 -32.25 6.93 -2.42
N PRO A 398 -32.29 7.14 -3.76
CA PRO A 398 -33.12 8.23 -4.35
C PRO A 398 -34.60 8.14 -4.03
N ASP A 399 -35.16 6.94 -3.90
CA ASP A 399 -36.56 6.68 -3.55
C ASP A 399 -36.88 6.97 -2.08
N VAL A 400 -35.89 6.93 -1.19
CA VAL A 400 -36.00 7.25 0.22
C VAL A 400 -35.83 8.75 0.45
N LEU A 401 -34.99 9.42 -0.32
CA LEU A 401 -34.60 10.80 -0.11
C LEU A 401 -35.80 11.78 -0.20
N ASN A 402 -36.58 11.73 -1.27
CA ASN A 402 -37.80 12.53 -1.54
C ASN A 402 -37.73 14.01 -1.08
N LEU A 403 -36.58 14.66 -1.26
CA LEU A 403 -36.31 16.05 -0.94
C LEU A 403 -35.55 16.72 -2.08
N SER A 404 -35.89 17.98 -2.37
CA SER A 404 -35.09 18.81 -3.27
C SER A 404 -33.93 19.47 -2.52
N ALA A 405 -32.93 19.93 -3.26
CA ALA A 405 -31.82 20.70 -2.68
C ALA A 405 -32.31 21.97 -1.97
N THR A 406 -33.35 22.61 -2.49
CA THR A 406 -33.97 23.81 -1.90
C THR A 406 -34.58 23.51 -0.55
N ASP A 407 -35.27 22.36 -0.41
CA ASP A 407 -35.85 21.96 0.88
C ASP A 407 -34.75 21.75 1.93
N VAL A 408 -33.62 21.19 1.54
CA VAL A 408 -32.49 20.99 2.44
C VAL A 408 -31.81 22.32 2.80
N ASP A 409 -31.70 23.26 1.85
CA ASP A 409 -31.15 24.61 2.12
C ASP A 409 -32.04 25.38 3.11
N GLU A 410 -33.38 25.25 3.07
CA GLU A 410 -34.30 25.82 4.04
C GLU A 410 -34.11 25.21 5.45
N LEU A 411 -33.93 23.88 5.52
CA LEU A 411 -33.61 23.17 6.77
C LEU A 411 -32.29 23.65 7.37
N ALA A 412 -31.24 23.82 6.54
CA ALA A 412 -29.96 24.33 6.99
C ALA A 412 -30.05 25.76 7.53
N SER A 413 -30.81 26.61 6.88
CA SER A 413 -31.08 27.98 7.35
C SER A 413 -31.82 27.99 8.70
N THR A 414 -32.78 27.10 8.89
CA THR A 414 -33.53 26.94 10.15
C THR A 414 -32.57 26.50 11.28
N LEU A 415 -31.64 25.55 11.02
CA LEU A 415 -30.65 25.14 11.98
C LEU A 415 -29.73 26.30 12.40
N GLN A 416 -29.22 27.06 11.42
CA GLN A 416 -28.35 28.21 11.69
C GLN A 416 -29.03 29.26 12.56
N HIS A 417 -30.28 29.56 12.27
CA HIS A 417 -31.05 30.51 13.06
C HIS A 417 -31.22 30.04 14.50
N ARG A 418 -31.56 28.75 14.69
CA ARG A 418 -31.75 28.15 16.00
C ARG A 418 -30.46 28.15 16.84
N VAL A 419 -29.32 27.74 16.27
CA VAL A 419 -28.01 27.73 16.94
C VAL A 419 -27.60 29.16 17.32
N SER A 420 -27.91 30.14 16.49
CA SER A 420 -27.64 31.55 16.80
C SER A 420 -28.46 32.09 17.96
N GLN A 421 -29.73 31.69 18.07
CA GLN A 421 -30.60 32.08 19.20
C GLN A 421 -30.10 31.49 20.52
N ASP A 422 -29.70 30.21 20.57
CA ASP A 422 -29.18 29.57 21.79
C ASP A 422 -27.90 30.25 22.31
N LYS A 423 -27.04 30.73 21.43
CA LYS A 423 -25.82 31.48 21.85
C LYS A 423 -26.17 32.82 22.53
N ILE A 424 -27.28 33.43 22.20
CA ILE A 424 -27.73 34.68 22.79
C ILE A 424 -28.29 34.48 24.22
N PHE A 425 -28.83 33.31 24.53
CA PHE A 425 -29.38 33.00 25.85
C PHE A 425 -28.31 32.49 26.85
N LEU A 426 -27.10 32.19 26.38
CA LEU A 426 -25.97 31.71 27.21
C LEU A 426 -24.93 32.81 27.53
N THR A 427 -25.13 34.04 27.03
CA THR A 427 -24.38 35.26 27.36
C THR A 427 -25.21 36.19 28.22
#